data_fd8118d1663846774063b73cf6d28c5b
#
_entry.id   fd8118d1663846774063b73cf6d28c5b
#
_cell.length_a   1.000
_cell.length_b   1.000
_cell.length_c   1.000
_cell.angle_alpha   90.00
_cell.angle_beta   90.00
_cell.angle_gamma   90.00
#
_symmetry.space_group_name_H-M   'P 1'
#
loop_
_entity.id
_entity.type
_entity.pdbx_description
1 polymer ?
#
loop_
_entity_poly.entity_id
_entity_poly.type
_entity_poly.pdbx_seq_one_letter_code
_entity_poly.pdbx_strand_id
1 'polypeptide(L)'
;MSTETVEKALEKKPAEPLFSKRRKKLVTDPLIDDNPITIQVLGICSALAVTTQMKPTLVMAISVIFVVAMSNFVISLMRNTIPSRVRIIVQLAVVATLVTLVSEVLKAFAYDMYKELSVFIGLIITNCIVMGRLEAFALGNKPYDSVLDGLGSAMGYSWIILTVAFFRELFGSGSVFGIPVFEYVAGLFGPDFKLATNGLMVSPVGAFIILG
;
A
#
# COMPACT_ATOMS: atom_id res chain seq x y z
N MET A 1 19.81 -36.94 13.71
CA MET A 1 19.46 -36.41 12.41
C MET A 1 20.25 -35.10 12.30
N SER A 2 21.39 -35.20 11.64
CA SER A 2 22.56 -34.29 11.77
C SER A 2 22.33 -32.94 11.09
N THR A 3 22.80 -31.91 11.76
CA THR A 3 22.85 -30.49 11.33
C THR A 3 23.42 -30.26 9.92
N GLU A 4 24.25 -31.16 9.42
CA GLU A 4 24.81 -31.14 8.06
C GLU A 4 23.78 -31.33 6.94
N THR A 5 22.67 -32.02 7.19
CA THR A 5 21.61 -32.23 6.19
C THR A 5 20.75 -31.00 5.99
N VAL A 6 20.60 -30.17 7.02
CA VAL A 6 19.86 -28.89 6.96
C VAL A 6 20.71 -27.83 6.27
N GLU A 7 22.02 -27.83 6.52
CA GLU A 7 22.96 -26.88 5.90
C GLU A 7 23.13 -27.10 4.39
N LYS A 8 23.17 -28.36 3.94
CA LYS A 8 23.19 -28.73 2.50
C LYS A 8 21.90 -28.42 1.75
N ALA A 9 20.76 -28.40 2.45
CA ALA A 9 19.47 -28.01 1.85
C ALA A 9 19.35 -26.48 1.64
N LEU A 10 20.10 -25.68 2.41
CA LEU A 10 20.16 -24.22 2.29
C LEU A 10 21.10 -23.72 1.19
N GLU A 11 22.03 -24.57 0.72
CA GLU A 11 23.15 -24.13 -0.14
C GLU A 11 22.94 -24.27 -1.64
N LYS A 12 21.82 -24.79 -2.13
CA LYS A 12 21.65 -25.03 -3.58
C LYS A 12 20.24 -24.75 -4.11
N LYS A 13 19.79 -23.48 -4.04
CA LYS A 13 18.85 -23.00 -5.07
C LYS A 13 19.65 -22.37 -6.20
N PRO A 14 19.65 -22.94 -7.40
CA PRO A 14 20.30 -22.35 -8.55
C PRO A 14 19.77 -20.94 -8.77
N ALA A 15 20.64 -20.04 -9.22
CA ALA A 15 20.27 -18.68 -9.61
C ALA A 15 19.24 -18.79 -10.76
N GLU A 16 17.97 -18.69 -10.42
CA GLU A 16 16.88 -18.72 -11.43
C GLU A 16 17.00 -17.46 -12.31
N PRO A 17 16.75 -17.60 -13.63
CA PRO A 17 16.84 -16.46 -14.54
C PRO A 17 15.93 -15.32 -14.11
N LEU A 18 16.37 -14.08 -14.38
CA LEU A 18 15.71 -12.83 -14.00
C LEU A 18 14.21 -12.75 -14.37
N PHE A 19 13.76 -13.53 -15.36
CA PHE A 19 12.38 -13.62 -15.83
C PHE A 19 11.76 -15.03 -15.64
N SER A 20 11.94 -15.64 -14.46
CA SER A 20 11.25 -16.91 -14.17
C SER A 20 9.74 -16.70 -14.03
N LYS A 21 8.93 -17.68 -14.51
CA LYS A 21 7.46 -17.74 -14.34
C LYS A 21 7.05 -17.54 -12.87
N ARG A 22 7.86 -17.99 -11.91
CA ARG A 22 7.67 -17.84 -10.48
C ARG A 22 7.72 -16.36 -10.04
N ARG A 23 8.68 -15.59 -10.59
CA ARG A 23 8.80 -14.15 -10.26
C ARG A 23 7.68 -13.31 -10.84
N LYS A 24 7.24 -13.66 -12.06
CA LYS A 24 6.05 -13.03 -12.66
C LYS A 24 4.81 -13.29 -11.81
N LYS A 25 4.70 -14.48 -11.25
CA LYS A 25 3.63 -14.87 -10.35
C LYS A 25 3.66 -14.07 -9.03
N LEU A 26 4.84 -13.82 -8.43
CA LEU A 26 4.98 -12.99 -7.23
C LEU A 26 4.43 -11.56 -7.38
N VAL A 27 4.45 -11.02 -8.59
CA VAL A 27 3.89 -9.69 -8.88
C VAL A 27 2.41 -9.76 -9.25
N THR A 28 1.98 -10.82 -9.93
CA THR A 28 0.62 -10.93 -10.47
C THR A 28 -0.36 -11.51 -9.46
N ASP A 29 0.06 -12.45 -8.61
CA ASP A 29 -0.80 -13.06 -7.59
C ASP A 29 -1.39 -12.02 -6.63
N PRO A 30 -0.59 -11.07 -6.04
CA PRO A 30 -1.14 -10.07 -5.15
C PRO A 30 -2.09 -9.06 -5.83
N LEU A 31 -2.04 -8.98 -7.16
CA LEU A 31 -2.91 -8.07 -7.91
C LEU A 31 -4.35 -8.59 -8.01
N ILE A 32 -4.53 -9.90 -8.18
CA ILE A 32 -5.82 -10.52 -8.51
C ILE A 32 -6.19 -11.62 -7.52
N ASP A 33 -5.32 -12.64 -7.35
CA ASP A 33 -5.67 -13.87 -6.64
C ASP A 33 -5.44 -13.77 -5.11
N ASP A 34 -4.44 -13.02 -4.65
CA ASP A 34 -4.08 -12.87 -3.23
C ASP A 34 -3.94 -11.39 -2.84
N ASN A 35 -5.00 -10.62 -3.10
CA ASN A 35 -4.97 -9.18 -2.84
C ASN A 35 -4.87 -8.88 -1.35
N PRO A 36 -3.96 -7.96 -0.94
CA PRO A 36 -3.73 -7.62 0.46
C PRO A 36 -4.97 -7.13 1.22
N ILE A 37 -5.85 -6.37 0.56
CA ILE A 37 -7.04 -5.81 1.23
C ILE A 37 -8.18 -6.81 1.26
N THR A 38 -8.50 -7.45 0.14
CA THR A 38 -9.69 -8.28 0.00
C THR A 38 -9.54 -9.66 0.62
N ILE A 39 -8.36 -10.28 0.52
CA ILE A 39 -8.12 -11.64 1.00
C ILE A 39 -7.34 -11.65 2.30
N GLN A 40 -6.24 -10.88 2.38
CA GLN A 40 -5.39 -10.85 3.57
C GLN A 40 -5.90 -9.90 4.66
N VAL A 41 -6.89 -9.04 4.35
CA VAL A 41 -7.49 -8.07 5.29
C VAL A 41 -6.43 -7.11 5.87
N LEU A 42 -5.36 -6.84 5.11
CA LEU A 42 -4.27 -5.95 5.51
C LEU A 42 -4.47 -4.55 4.94
N GLY A 43 -4.25 -3.53 5.74
CA GLY A 43 -4.31 -2.13 5.29
C GLY A 43 -5.70 -1.51 5.26
N ILE A 44 -6.72 -2.14 5.82
CA ILE A 44 -8.08 -1.59 5.90
C ILE A 44 -8.09 -0.27 6.68
N CYS A 45 -7.31 -0.14 7.77
CA CYS A 45 -7.25 1.08 8.58
C CYS A 45 -6.87 2.30 7.74
N SER A 46 -5.84 2.16 6.89
CA SER A 46 -5.41 3.22 5.99
C SER A 46 -6.40 3.44 4.85
N ALA A 47 -6.99 2.37 4.31
CA ALA A 47 -8.03 2.47 3.30
C ALA A 47 -9.26 3.26 3.79
N LEU A 48 -9.68 3.07 5.04
CA LEU A 48 -10.80 3.81 5.62
C LEU A 48 -10.48 5.29 5.85
N ALA A 49 -9.26 5.58 6.31
CA ALA A 49 -8.86 6.93 6.72
C ALA A 49 -8.55 7.84 5.52
N VAL A 50 -7.83 7.33 4.51
CA VAL A 50 -7.25 8.16 3.43
C VAL A 50 -8.16 8.31 2.22
N THR A 51 -9.04 7.34 1.96
CA THR A 51 -9.84 7.29 0.72
C THR A 51 -11.01 8.30 0.66
N THR A 52 -10.99 9.35 1.48
CA THR A 52 -12.01 10.42 1.43
C THR A 52 -11.89 11.32 0.22
N GLN A 53 -10.68 11.50 -0.30
CA GLN A 53 -10.37 12.32 -1.48
C GLN A 53 -9.34 11.60 -2.36
N MET A 54 -9.44 11.80 -3.67
CA MET A 54 -8.59 11.13 -4.66
C MET A 54 -7.13 11.63 -4.64
N LYS A 55 -6.92 12.94 -4.47
CA LYS A 55 -5.58 13.55 -4.47
C LYS A 55 -4.66 12.99 -3.37
N PRO A 56 -5.01 13.06 -2.06
CA PRO A 56 -4.17 12.49 -1.00
C PRO A 56 -4.05 10.97 -1.12
N THR A 57 -5.08 10.27 -1.60
CA THR A 57 -5.03 8.81 -1.81
C THR A 57 -3.99 8.43 -2.86
N LEU A 58 -3.89 9.17 -3.96
CA LEU A 58 -2.90 8.91 -5.02
C LEU A 58 -1.48 9.11 -4.51
N VAL A 59 -1.22 10.21 -3.80
CA VAL A 59 0.10 10.48 -3.22
C VAL A 59 0.46 9.42 -2.18
N MET A 60 -0.50 8.99 -1.36
CA MET A 60 -0.28 7.91 -0.40
C MET A 60 0.02 6.58 -1.09
N ALA A 61 -0.69 6.25 -2.17
CA ALA A 61 -0.44 5.04 -2.95
C ALA A 61 1.00 4.97 -3.45
N ILE A 62 1.49 6.05 -4.05
CA ILE A 62 2.87 6.14 -4.55
C ILE A 62 3.87 6.04 -3.40
N SER A 63 3.62 6.73 -2.28
CA SER A 63 4.47 6.70 -1.09
C SER A 63 4.57 5.30 -0.50
N VAL A 64 3.46 4.58 -0.40
CA VAL A 64 3.44 3.19 0.12
C VAL A 64 4.19 2.25 -0.81
N ILE A 65 4.03 2.36 -2.13
CA ILE A 65 4.79 1.54 -3.09
C ILE A 65 6.30 1.73 -2.88
N PHE A 66 6.74 2.97 -2.78
CA PHE A 66 8.15 3.29 -2.56
C PHE A 66 8.65 2.76 -1.22
N VAL A 67 7.92 3.02 -0.13
CA VAL A 67 8.32 2.60 1.22
C VAL A 67 8.36 1.08 1.34
N VAL A 68 7.37 0.34 0.80
CA VAL A 68 7.34 -1.13 0.83
C VAL A 68 8.51 -1.71 0.05
N ALA A 69 8.77 -1.20 -1.15
CA ALA A 69 9.88 -1.70 -1.98
C ALA A 69 11.24 -1.49 -1.29
N MET A 70 11.49 -0.28 -0.79
CA MET A 70 12.76 0.07 -0.13
C MET A 70 12.92 -0.64 1.22
N SER A 71 11.88 -0.72 2.03
CA SER A 71 11.93 -1.41 3.32
C SER A 71 12.15 -2.92 3.15
N ASN A 72 11.50 -3.56 2.18
CA ASN A 72 11.74 -4.96 1.84
C ASN A 72 13.20 -5.20 1.41
N PHE A 73 13.75 -4.30 0.62
CA PHE A 73 15.15 -4.37 0.21
C PHE A 73 16.11 -4.29 1.42
N VAL A 74 15.95 -3.27 2.26
CA VAL A 74 16.81 -3.03 3.43
C VAL A 74 16.69 -4.18 4.43
N ILE A 75 15.49 -4.59 4.79
CA ILE A 75 15.28 -5.67 5.78
C ILE A 75 15.78 -7.01 5.26
N SER A 76 15.57 -7.32 3.98
CA SER A 76 16.11 -8.55 3.40
C SER A 76 17.65 -8.56 3.34
N LEU A 77 18.29 -7.40 3.20
CA LEU A 77 19.74 -7.28 3.28
C LEU A 77 20.24 -7.52 4.71
N MET A 78 19.51 -7.01 5.70
CA MET A 78 19.87 -7.12 7.12
C MET A 78 19.38 -8.42 7.79
N ARG A 79 18.70 -9.30 7.09
CA ARG A 79 18.03 -10.49 7.66
C ARG A 79 18.90 -11.39 8.52
N ASN A 80 20.21 -11.50 8.21
CA ASN A 80 21.14 -12.34 8.94
C ASN A 80 21.66 -11.69 10.23
N THR A 81 21.50 -10.35 10.36
CA THR A 81 22.02 -9.57 11.51
C THR A 81 20.95 -9.35 12.56
N ILE A 82 19.66 -9.46 12.21
CA ILE A 82 18.55 -9.10 13.09
C ILE A 82 18.17 -10.31 13.97
N PRO A 83 18.37 -10.24 15.30
CA PRO A 83 17.90 -11.29 16.21
C PRO A 83 16.37 -11.28 16.33
N SER A 84 15.78 -12.47 16.51
CA SER A 84 14.30 -12.65 16.51
C SER A 84 13.57 -11.81 17.57
N ARG A 85 14.23 -11.48 18.68
CA ARG A 85 13.62 -10.74 19.80
C ARG A 85 13.38 -9.25 19.50
N VAL A 86 14.21 -8.62 18.67
CA VAL A 86 14.13 -7.18 18.37
C VAL A 86 13.66 -6.90 16.92
N ARG A 87 13.25 -7.93 16.21
CA ARG A 87 12.90 -7.88 14.80
C ARG A 87 11.87 -6.80 14.46
N ILE A 88 10.76 -6.74 15.19
CA ILE A 88 9.70 -5.76 14.98
C ILE A 88 10.19 -4.33 15.20
N ILE A 89 11.04 -4.11 16.22
CA ILE A 89 11.59 -2.77 16.51
C ILE A 89 12.48 -2.29 15.36
N VAL A 90 13.32 -3.15 14.84
CA VAL A 90 14.20 -2.82 13.70
C VAL A 90 13.37 -2.52 12.44
N GLN A 91 12.34 -3.32 12.16
CA GLN A 91 11.44 -3.08 11.03
C GLN A 91 10.75 -1.73 11.14
N LEU A 92 10.18 -1.40 12.31
CA LEU A 92 9.55 -0.11 12.56
C LEU A 92 10.53 1.05 12.41
N ALA A 93 11.76 0.92 12.91
CA ALA A 93 12.78 1.95 12.78
C ALA A 93 13.14 2.23 11.32
N VAL A 94 13.34 1.17 10.52
CA VAL A 94 13.66 1.30 9.08
C VAL A 94 12.49 1.95 8.33
N VAL A 95 11.27 1.49 8.57
CA VAL A 95 10.08 2.07 7.93
C VAL A 95 9.88 3.53 8.33
N ALA A 96 10.02 3.86 9.61
CA ALA A 96 9.92 5.24 10.10
C ALA A 96 10.95 6.16 9.43
N THR A 97 12.19 5.72 9.29
CA THR A 97 13.25 6.49 8.61
C THR A 97 12.89 6.74 7.15
N LEU A 98 12.44 5.73 6.43
CA LEU A 98 12.04 5.87 5.01
C LEU A 98 10.84 6.79 4.85
N VAL A 99 9.84 6.68 5.72
CA VAL A 99 8.65 7.53 5.69
C VAL A 99 9.01 8.99 6.02
N THR A 100 9.95 9.22 6.95
CA THR A 100 10.45 10.57 7.24
C THR A 100 11.14 11.18 6.01
N LEU A 101 11.94 10.41 5.28
CA LEU A 101 12.54 10.87 4.02
C LEU A 101 11.47 11.25 2.98
N VAL A 102 10.46 10.41 2.80
CA VAL A 102 9.34 10.72 1.90
C VAL A 102 8.59 11.98 2.34
N SER A 103 8.38 12.15 3.64
CA SER A 103 7.76 13.34 4.22
C SER A 103 8.54 14.62 3.93
N GLU A 104 9.88 14.60 4.07
CA GLU A 104 10.72 15.76 3.76
C GLU A 104 10.74 16.08 2.25
N VAL A 105 10.73 15.06 1.40
CA VAL A 105 10.60 15.24 -0.06
C VAL A 105 9.26 15.88 -0.43
N LEU A 106 8.15 15.38 0.14
CA LEU A 106 6.83 15.97 -0.08
C LEU A 106 6.75 17.42 0.40
N LYS A 107 7.35 17.72 1.54
CA LYS A 107 7.44 19.08 2.08
C LYS A 107 8.21 20.03 1.18
N ALA A 108 9.26 19.53 0.52
CA ALA A 108 10.06 20.34 -0.39
C ALA A 108 9.38 20.64 -1.73
N PHE A 109 8.63 19.69 -2.29
CA PHE A 109 8.06 19.79 -3.63
C PHE A 109 6.57 20.14 -3.66
N ALA A 110 5.79 19.75 -2.65
CA ALA A 110 4.35 19.88 -2.62
C ALA A 110 3.83 20.18 -1.20
N TYR A 111 4.12 21.39 -0.72
CA TYR A 111 3.78 21.80 0.67
C TYR A 111 2.29 21.72 0.99
N ASP A 112 1.42 22.05 0.03
CA ASP A 112 -0.03 21.98 0.23
C ASP A 112 -0.49 20.53 0.44
N MET A 113 0.05 19.61 -0.36
CA MET A 113 -0.22 18.16 -0.20
C MET A 113 0.38 17.60 1.09
N TYR A 114 1.55 18.11 1.51
CA TYR A 114 2.14 17.73 2.78
C TYR A 114 1.24 18.09 3.97
N LYS A 115 0.62 19.27 3.96
CA LYS A 115 -0.28 19.70 5.03
C LYS A 115 -1.51 18.80 5.17
N GLU A 116 -2.09 18.36 4.06
CA GLU A 116 -3.21 17.41 4.05
C GLU A 116 -2.77 16.00 4.49
N LEU A 117 -1.60 15.56 4.04
CA LEU A 117 -1.07 14.22 4.32
C LEU A 117 -0.36 14.09 5.67
N SER A 118 -0.02 15.19 6.35
CA SER A 118 0.74 15.16 7.62
C SER A 118 0.09 14.26 8.68
N VAL A 119 -1.25 14.24 8.73
CA VAL A 119 -2.01 13.37 9.63
C VAL A 119 -1.90 11.90 9.24
N PHE A 120 -1.76 11.61 7.94
CA PHE A 120 -1.74 10.24 7.40
C PHE A 120 -0.34 9.63 7.33
N ILE A 121 0.72 10.44 7.50
CA ILE A 121 2.12 9.95 7.49
C ILE A 121 2.33 8.90 8.58
N GLY A 122 1.77 9.09 9.77
CA GLY A 122 1.79 8.10 10.83
C GLY A 122 1.14 6.77 10.45
N LEU A 123 0.09 6.81 9.61
CA LEU A 123 -0.59 5.61 9.11
C LEU A 123 0.24 4.84 8.09
N ILE A 124 1.21 5.45 7.42
CA ILE A 124 2.14 4.74 6.53
C ILE A 124 3.12 3.91 7.36
N ILE A 125 3.63 4.47 8.47
CA ILE A 125 4.58 3.78 9.38
C ILE A 125 3.94 2.54 10.00
N THR A 126 2.69 2.67 10.48
CA THR A 126 1.95 1.58 11.14
C THR A 126 1.10 0.76 10.16
N ASN A 127 1.31 0.91 8.87
CA ASN A 127 0.51 0.21 7.87
C ASN A 127 0.75 -1.29 7.91
N CYS A 128 -0.34 -2.05 8.13
CA CYS A 128 -0.30 -3.50 8.28
C CYS A 128 0.27 -4.19 7.03
N ILE A 129 0.11 -3.62 5.84
CA ILE A 129 0.67 -4.22 4.62
C ILE A 129 2.20 -4.13 4.60
N VAL A 130 2.78 -3.01 5.04
CA VAL A 130 4.23 -2.84 5.13
C VAL A 130 4.81 -3.85 6.11
N MET A 131 4.29 -3.87 7.33
CA MET A 131 4.72 -4.79 8.38
C MET A 131 4.49 -6.26 8.00
N GLY A 132 3.34 -6.57 7.42
CA GLY A 132 2.98 -7.92 7.00
C GLY A 132 3.96 -8.49 5.94
N ARG A 133 4.37 -7.69 4.98
CA ARG A 133 5.32 -8.15 3.93
C ARG A 133 6.75 -8.24 4.43
N LEU A 134 7.16 -7.33 5.30
CA LEU A 134 8.47 -7.42 5.97
C LEU A 134 8.60 -8.70 6.78
N GLU A 135 7.57 -9.04 7.53
CA GLU A 135 7.57 -10.23 8.39
C GLU A 135 7.39 -11.53 7.61
N ALA A 136 6.42 -11.58 6.69
CA ALA A 136 6.07 -12.80 5.99
C ALA A 136 7.09 -13.19 4.90
N PHE A 137 7.70 -12.21 4.23
CA PHE A 137 8.49 -12.49 3.04
C PHE A 137 9.93 -11.98 3.10
N ALA A 138 10.15 -10.73 3.52
CA ALA A 138 11.48 -10.11 3.42
C ALA A 138 12.55 -10.78 4.27
N LEU A 139 12.18 -11.29 5.44
CA LEU A 139 13.10 -11.99 6.35
C LEU A 139 13.51 -13.39 5.86
N GLY A 140 12.68 -14.04 5.04
CA GLY A 140 12.93 -15.42 4.59
C GLY A 140 13.58 -15.52 3.21
N ASN A 141 13.51 -14.47 2.38
CA ASN A 141 13.86 -14.53 0.97
C ASN A 141 15.02 -13.60 0.58
N LYS A 142 15.51 -13.78 -0.66
CA LYS A 142 16.59 -12.94 -1.21
C LYS A 142 16.08 -11.51 -1.45
N PRO A 143 16.96 -10.47 -1.39
CA PRO A 143 16.54 -9.09 -1.53
C PRO A 143 15.76 -8.79 -2.82
N TYR A 144 16.17 -9.37 -3.92
CA TYR A 144 15.51 -9.16 -5.21
C TYR A 144 14.07 -9.71 -5.25
N ASP A 145 13.85 -10.92 -4.75
CA ASP A 145 12.53 -11.55 -4.71
C ASP A 145 11.61 -10.81 -3.70
N SER A 146 12.19 -10.30 -2.61
CA SER A 146 11.48 -9.51 -1.60
C SER A 146 10.99 -8.17 -2.13
N VAL A 147 11.79 -7.51 -2.97
CA VAL A 147 11.37 -6.26 -3.62
C VAL A 147 10.23 -6.52 -4.61
N LEU A 148 10.32 -7.59 -5.40
CA LEU A 148 9.26 -7.95 -6.35
C LEU A 148 7.94 -8.28 -5.67
N ASP A 149 7.98 -9.05 -4.59
CA ASP A 149 6.79 -9.35 -3.78
C ASP A 149 6.19 -8.09 -3.15
N GLY A 150 7.05 -7.23 -2.59
CA GLY A 150 6.64 -5.95 -2.03
C GLY A 150 6.00 -5.03 -3.05
N LEU A 151 6.58 -4.93 -4.25
CA LEU A 151 6.00 -4.15 -5.35
C LEU A 151 4.65 -4.70 -5.79
N GLY A 152 4.54 -6.01 -5.99
CA GLY A 152 3.27 -6.66 -6.36
C GLY A 152 2.17 -6.39 -5.35
N SER A 153 2.47 -6.58 -4.07
CA SER A 153 1.52 -6.35 -2.98
C SER A 153 1.14 -4.88 -2.81
N ALA A 154 2.10 -3.96 -2.92
CA ALA A 154 1.84 -2.53 -2.84
C ALA A 154 1.04 -2.01 -4.04
N MET A 155 1.25 -2.57 -5.24
CA MET A 155 0.42 -2.26 -6.41
C MET A 155 -1.02 -2.78 -6.25
N GLY A 156 -1.20 -4.01 -5.76
CA GLY A 156 -2.52 -4.57 -5.46
C GLY A 156 -3.28 -3.72 -4.43
N TYR A 157 -2.60 -3.32 -3.37
CA TYR A 157 -3.14 -2.39 -2.37
C TYR A 157 -3.54 -1.04 -2.98
N SER A 158 -2.64 -0.44 -3.77
CA SER A 158 -2.87 0.87 -4.38
C SER A 158 -4.05 0.87 -5.33
N TRP A 159 -4.23 -0.20 -6.09
CA TRP A 159 -5.38 -0.38 -6.97
C TRP A 159 -6.70 -0.32 -6.21
N ILE A 160 -6.81 -1.06 -5.11
CA ILE A 160 -8.03 -1.10 -4.32
C ILE A 160 -8.33 0.25 -3.65
N ILE A 161 -7.33 0.89 -3.01
CA ILE A 161 -7.57 2.18 -2.35
C ILE A 161 -7.95 3.29 -3.34
N LEU A 162 -7.40 3.30 -4.54
CA LEU A 162 -7.78 4.24 -5.60
C LEU A 162 -9.20 3.98 -6.08
N THR A 163 -9.58 2.72 -6.25
CA THR A 163 -10.95 2.35 -6.63
C THR A 163 -11.96 2.78 -5.55
N VAL A 164 -11.68 2.51 -4.29
CA VAL A 164 -12.53 2.92 -3.16
C VAL A 164 -12.62 4.45 -3.07
N ALA A 165 -11.48 5.16 -3.22
CA ALA A 165 -11.46 6.62 -3.21
C ALA A 165 -12.27 7.21 -4.35
N PHE A 166 -12.20 6.64 -5.54
CA PHE A 166 -12.99 7.06 -6.69
C PHE A 166 -14.49 6.98 -6.41
N PHE A 167 -14.97 5.84 -5.92
CA PHE A 167 -16.39 5.68 -5.58
C PHE A 167 -16.81 6.60 -4.44
N ARG A 168 -16.00 6.75 -3.39
CA ARG A 168 -16.31 7.62 -2.26
C ARG A 168 -16.34 9.09 -2.65
N GLU A 169 -15.40 9.57 -3.43
CA GLU A 169 -15.39 10.95 -3.89
C GLU A 169 -16.54 11.22 -4.87
N LEU A 170 -16.83 10.27 -5.76
CA LEU A 170 -17.94 10.38 -6.71
C LEU A 170 -19.29 10.47 -6.02
N PHE A 171 -19.60 9.55 -5.11
CA PHE A 171 -20.90 9.50 -4.42
C PHE A 171 -20.99 10.44 -3.20
N GLY A 172 -19.88 10.79 -2.59
CA GLY A 172 -19.80 11.65 -1.40
C GLY A 172 -19.80 13.14 -1.73
N SER A 173 -18.92 13.56 -2.63
CA SER A 173 -18.73 14.98 -2.96
C SER A 173 -19.32 15.35 -4.33
N GLY A 174 -19.62 14.36 -5.18
CA GLY A 174 -20.06 14.61 -6.56
C GLY A 174 -18.98 15.22 -7.44
N SER A 175 -17.74 15.26 -6.96
CA SER A 175 -16.56 15.73 -7.66
C SER A 175 -15.53 14.61 -7.77
N VAL A 176 -14.72 14.61 -8.82
CA VAL A 176 -13.57 13.74 -8.98
C VAL A 176 -12.36 14.61 -9.29
N PHE A 177 -11.28 14.51 -8.51
CA PHE A 177 -10.11 15.40 -8.61
C PHE A 177 -10.39 16.90 -8.38
N GLY A 178 -11.52 17.25 -7.73
CA GLY A 178 -11.93 18.63 -7.54
C GLY A 178 -12.67 19.24 -8.74
N ILE A 179 -12.97 18.44 -9.75
CA ILE A 179 -13.83 18.84 -10.88
C ILE A 179 -15.26 18.40 -10.55
N PRO A 180 -16.26 19.30 -10.54
CA PRO A 180 -17.64 18.95 -10.23
C PRO A 180 -18.27 18.13 -11.37
N VAL A 181 -18.06 16.82 -11.34
CA VAL A 181 -18.57 15.89 -12.38
C VAL A 181 -20.09 15.86 -12.39
N PHE A 182 -20.73 16.00 -11.22
CA PHE A 182 -22.18 16.05 -11.13
C PHE A 182 -22.80 17.31 -11.76
N GLU A 183 -22.14 18.47 -11.71
CA GLU A 183 -22.62 19.66 -12.43
C GLU A 183 -22.54 19.45 -13.95
N TYR A 184 -21.52 18.75 -14.43
CA TYR A 184 -21.38 18.44 -15.86
C TYR A 184 -22.44 17.43 -16.32
N VAL A 185 -22.73 16.42 -15.52
CA VAL A 185 -23.74 15.41 -15.80
C VAL A 185 -25.16 15.98 -15.64
N ALA A 186 -25.39 16.83 -14.63
CA ALA A 186 -26.67 17.53 -14.45
C ALA A 186 -26.95 18.48 -15.62
N GLY A 187 -25.93 19.15 -16.17
CA GLY A 187 -26.07 19.95 -17.39
C GLY A 187 -26.49 19.16 -18.62
N LEU A 188 -26.19 17.84 -18.64
CA LEU A 188 -26.59 16.93 -19.73
C LEU A 188 -28.00 16.34 -19.55
N PHE A 189 -28.44 16.13 -18.30
CA PHE A 189 -29.74 15.47 -17.98
C PHE A 189 -30.87 16.44 -17.57
N GLY A 190 -30.56 17.74 -17.33
CA GLY A 190 -31.54 18.78 -17.00
C GLY A 190 -31.36 19.42 -15.62
N PRO A 191 -31.86 20.66 -15.42
CA PRO A 191 -31.56 21.49 -14.26
C PRO A 191 -32.18 21.02 -12.94
N ASP A 192 -33.04 20.03 -12.97
CA ASP A 192 -33.74 19.50 -11.76
C ASP A 192 -33.15 18.24 -11.17
N PHE A 193 -32.08 17.68 -11.78
CA PHE A 193 -31.45 16.45 -11.31
C PHE A 193 -30.37 16.74 -10.26
N LYS A 194 -30.77 17.16 -9.06
CA LYS A 194 -29.88 17.25 -7.89
C LYS A 194 -29.74 15.86 -7.28
N LEU A 195 -28.69 15.15 -7.68
CA LEU A 195 -28.25 13.98 -6.91
C LEU A 195 -27.80 14.47 -5.51
N ALA A 196 -28.55 14.07 -4.49
CA ALA A 196 -28.19 14.36 -3.12
C ALA A 196 -26.86 13.71 -2.79
N THR A 197 -25.83 14.51 -2.57
CA THR A 197 -24.53 14.04 -2.08
C THR A 197 -24.74 13.36 -0.72
N ASN A 198 -24.33 12.10 -0.64
CA ASN A 198 -24.60 11.29 0.55
C ASN A 198 -23.40 11.42 1.51
N GLY A 199 -23.51 12.29 2.52
CA GLY A 199 -22.49 12.51 3.52
C GLY A 199 -22.05 11.24 4.28
N LEU A 200 -22.88 10.20 4.27
CA LEU A 200 -22.57 8.89 4.83
C LEU A 200 -21.41 8.21 4.07
N MET A 201 -21.29 8.43 2.77
CA MET A 201 -20.21 7.86 1.94
C MET A 201 -18.84 8.49 2.24
N VAL A 202 -18.82 9.74 2.69
CA VAL A 202 -17.57 10.40 3.13
C VAL A 202 -17.12 9.88 4.50
N SER A 203 -18.06 9.38 5.32
CA SER A 203 -17.73 8.79 6.61
C SER A 203 -16.99 7.45 6.47
N PRO A 204 -16.23 7.01 7.50
CA PRO A 204 -15.57 5.69 7.48
C PRO A 204 -16.51 4.51 7.21
N VAL A 205 -17.78 4.65 7.59
CA VAL A 205 -18.83 3.63 7.35
C VAL A 205 -19.04 3.40 5.85
N GLY A 206 -18.98 4.45 5.03
CA GLY A 206 -19.13 4.34 3.57
C GLY A 206 -18.02 3.47 2.93
N ALA A 207 -16.81 3.52 3.45
CA ALA A 207 -15.74 2.67 2.96
C ALA A 207 -15.96 1.17 3.28
N PHE A 208 -16.56 0.85 4.44
CA PHE A 208 -16.94 -0.53 4.76
C PHE A 208 -18.01 -1.07 3.81
N ILE A 209 -18.97 -0.24 3.42
CA ILE A 209 -20.04 -0.62 2.47
C ILE A 209 -19.47 -0.92 1.07
N ILE A 210 -18.41 -0.19 0.67
CA ILE A 210 -17.78 -0.39 -0.66
C ILE A 210 -16.83 -1.60 -0.65
N LEU A 211 -16.17 -1.88 0.49
CA LEU A 211 -15.21 -2.99 0.61
C LEU A 211 -15.88 -4.34 0.91
N GLY A 212 -17.05 -4.35 1.55
CA GLY A 212 -17.81 -5.56 1.90
C GLY A 212 -18.83 -5.95 0.88
#